data_68f1f62fd305b293d761bb9acd2cce96
#
_entry.id   68f1f62fd305b293d761bb9acd2cce96
#
_cell.length_a   1.000
_cell.length_b   1.000
_cell.length_c   1.000
_cell.angle_alpha   90.00
_cell.angle_beta   90.00
_cell.angle_gamma   90.00
#
_symmetry.space_group_name_H-M   'P 1'
#
loop_
_entity.id
_entity.type
_entity.pdbx_description
1 polymer ?
#
loop_
_entity_poly.entity_id
_entity_poly.type
_entity_poly.pdbx_seq_one_letter_code
_entity_poly.pdbx_strand_id
1 'polypeptide(L)'
;MGVIGEITMCGIVGYIGQKEATPVLINALKKLEYRGYDSAGIAVFDGEDIIVRKAKGALKFLEEKIAGETIKGSLGIGHTRWATHGEPSDVNAHPQTNVSGSIAIVHNGIIENYMELKSWLQAQGIVFRSQTD
;
A
#
# COMPACT_ATOMS: atom_id res chain seq x y z
N MET A 1 6.62 8.72 -35.26
CA MET A 1 7.00 7.85 -34.13
C MET A 1 6.09 8.18 -32.97
N GLY A 2 5.24 7.24 -32.60
CA GLY A 2 4.38 7.44 -31.44
C GLY A 2 5.23 7.46 -30.17
N VAL A 3 5.03 8.48 -29.32
CA VAL A 3 5.50 8.47 -27.96
C VAL A 3 4.77 7.30 -27.29
N ILE A 4 5.49 6.23 -26.98
CA ILE A 4 4.96 5.21 -26.08
C ILE A 4 4.86 5.93 -24.74
N GLY A 5 3.64 6.33 -24.36
CA GLY A 5 3.39 6.91 -23.07
C GLY A 5 3.93 5.94 -22.00
N GLU A 6 4.69 6.45 -21.04
CA GLU A 6 5.13 5.65 -19.90
C GLU A 6 3.90 5.00 -19.29
N ILE A 7 3.87 3.66 -19.30
CA ILE A 7 2.80 2.92 -18.65
C ILE A 7 3.06 3.01 -17.15
N THR A 8 2.47 4.01 -16.52
CA THR A 8 2.47 4.12 -15.07
C THR A 8 1.44 3.13 -14.52
N MET A 9 1.90 2.18 -13.74
CA MET A 9 1.05 1.14 -13.15
C MET A 9 1.40 0.93 -11.69
N CYS A 10 0.37 0.75 -10.88
CA CYS A 10 0.54 0.26 -9.52
C CYS A 10 1.16 -1.15 -9.53
N GLY A 11 2.01 -1.43 -8.56
CA GLY A 11 2.61 -2.74 -8.36
C GLY A 11 2.16 -3.37 -7.06
N ILE A 12 1.99 -4.68 -7.07
CA ILE A 12 1.65 -5.49 -5.89
C ILE A 12 2.71 -6.55 -5.68
N VAL A 13 3.10 -6.75 -4.43
CA VAL A 13 3.95 -7.86 -4.01
C VAL A 13 3.33 -8.55 -2.80
N GLY A 14 3.55 -9.85 -2.68
CA GLY A 14 3.14 -10.62 -1.53
C GLY A 14 4.21 -11.66 -1.19
N TYR A 15 4.35 -11.95 0.08
CA TYR A 15 5.28 -12.95 0.58
C TYR A 15 4.69 -13.72 1.74
N ILE A 16 4.86 -15.03 1.68
CA ILE A 16 4.67 -15.95 2.80
C ILE A 16 5.77 -17.00 2.72
N GLY A 17 6.50 -17.22 3.81
CA GLY A 17 7.61 -18.15 3.80
C GLY A 17 8.34 -18.21 5.14
N GLN A 18 9.63 -18.55 5.09
CA GLN A 18 10.46 -18.73 6.27
C GLN A 18 11.35 -17.54 6.60
N LYS A 19 11.48 -16.60 5.66
CA LYS A 19 12.31 -15.40 5.83
C LYS A 19 11.49 -14.26 6.44
N GLU A 20 12.17 -13.28 7.03
CA GLU A 20 11.53 -12.03 7.41
C GLU A 20 10.94 -11.35 6.16
N ALA A 21 9.65 -11.02 6.23
CA ALA A 21 8.93 -10.49 5.07
C ALA A 21 9.38 -9.08 4.67
N THR A 22 9.73 -8.22 5.62
CA THR A 22 10.04 -6.82 5.34
C THR A 22 11.15 -6.65 4.31
N PRO A 23 12.35 -7.27 4.45
CA PRO A 23 13.39 -7.14 3.42
C PRO A 23 12.98 -7.72 2.08
N VAL A 24 12.23 -8.82 2.06
CA VAL A 24 11.74 -9.45 0.83
C VAL A 24 10.78 -8.51 0.09
N LEU A 25 9.85 -7.91 0.82
CA LEU A 25 8.89 -6.96 0.24
C LEU A 25 9.58 -5.71 -0.31
N ILE A 26 10.50 -5.11 0.45
CA ILE A 26 11.23 -3.92 0.01
C ILE A 26 12.05 -4.23 -1.25
N ASN A 27 12.77 -5.35 -1.29
CA ASN A 27 13.53 -5.74 -2.46
C ASN A 27 12.65 -6.00 -3.68
N ALA A 28 11.47 -6.57 -3.49
CA ALA A 28 10.50 -6.78 -4.56
C ALA A 28 9.93 -5.45 -5.07
N LEU A 29 9.61 -4.51 -4.18
CA LEU A 29 9.15 -3.18 -4.56
C LEU A 29 10.21 -2.39 -5.33
N LYS A 30 11.49 -2.52 -4.98
CA LYS A 30 12.61 -1.93 -5.76
C LYS A 30 12.61 -2.37 -7.21
N LYS A 31 12.27 -3.61 -7.48
CA LYS A 31 12.17 -4.14 -8.86
C LYS A 31 11.00 -3.55 -9.64
N LEU A 32 10.01 -2.97 -8.97
CA LEU A 32 8.84 -2.32 -9.58
C LEU A 32 9.02 -0.81 -9.76
N GLU A 33 10.11 -0.21 -9.26
CA GLU A 33 10.34 1.24 -9.32
C GLU A 33 10.34 1.78 -10.74
N TYR A 34 10.83 1.02 -11.72
CA TYR A 34 10.89 1.43 -13.12
C TYR A 34 9.52 1.77 -13.72
N ARG A 35 8.43 1.32 -13.10
CA ARG A 35 7.05 1.53 -13.59
C ARG A 35 6.51 2.91 -13.26
N GLY A 36 7.21 3.69 -12.43
CA GLY A 36 6.72 4.95 -11.91
C GLY A 36 5.65 4.74 -10.81
N TYR A 37 5.70 5.57 -9.77
CA TYR A 37 4.75 5.53 -8.66
C TYR A 37 4.89 6.82 -7.84
N ASP A 38 3.90 7.11 -7.00
CA ASP A 38 3.87 8.31 -6.16
C ASP A 38 3.83 8.02 -4.66
N SER A 39 3.65 6.77 -4.30
CA SER A 39 3.67 6.31 -2.91
C SER A 39 3.91 4.81 -2.84
N ALA A 40 4.39 4.36 -1.69
CA ALA A 40 4.67 2.95 -1.45
C ALA A 40 4.29 2.57 -0.01
N GLY A 41 4.02 1.29 0.21
CA GLY A 41 3.73 0.80 1.54
C GLY A 41 3.85 -0.70 1.65
N ILE A 42 3.95 -1.14 2.89
CA ILE A 42 3.97 -2.56 3.28
C ILE A 42 3.04 -2.80 4.46
N ALA A 43 2.54 -4.02 4.55
CA ALA A 43 1.87 -4.54 5.74
C ALA A 43 2.45 -5.91 6.05
N VAL A 44 2.88 -6.11 7.29
CA VAL A 44 3.51 -7.35 7.76
C VAL A 44 2.79 -7.84 9.01
N PHE A 45 2.46 -9.13 9.02
CA PHE A 45 1.88 -9.79 10.19
C PHE A 45 3.01 -10.34 11.08
N ASP A 46 3.10 -9.84 12.29
CA ASP A 46 4.17 -10.19 13.23
C ASP A 46 3.86 -11.42 14.12
N GLY A 47 2.70 -12.04 13.92
CA GLY A 47 2.17 -13.15 14.72
C GLY A 47 1.03 -12.71 15.65
N GLU A 48 0.86 -11.44 15.89
CA GLU A 48 -0.21 -10.86 16.70
C GLU A 48 -0.94 -9.74 15.96
N ASP A 49 -0.20 -8.79 15.43
CA ASP A 49 -0.72 -7.58 14.81
C ASP A 49 -0.26 -7.45 13.35
N ILE A 50 -1.01 -6.66 12.58
CA ILE A 50 -0.60 -6.22 11.25
C ILE A 50 0.09 -4.86 11.39
N ILE A 51 1.37 -4.83 11.06
CA ILE A 51 2.19 -3.62 11.09
C ILE A 51 2.17 -2.99 9.70
N VAL A 52 1.63 -1.79 9.59
CA VAL A 52 1.53 -1.05 8.32
C VAL A 52 2.48 0.14 8.34
N ARG A 53 3.27 0.28 7.27
CA ARG A 53 4.14 1.43 7.05
C ARG A 53 3.99 1.92 5.62
N LYS A 54 3.75 3.21 5.46
CA LYS A 54 3.48 3.84 4.17
C LYS A 54 4.22 5.16 4.06
N ALA A 55 4.62 5.52 2.87
CA ALA A 55 5.26 6.80 2.59
C ALA A 55 4.90 7.33 1.20
N LYS A 56 4.63 8.62 1.13
CA LYS A 56 4.53 9.36 -0.13
C LYS A 56 5.91 9.47 -0.78
N GLY A 57 5.95 9.43 -2.10
CA GLY A 57 7.16 9.63 -2.89
C GLY A 57 7.91 8.35 -3.16
N ALA A 58 9.22 8.46 -3.38
CA ALA A 58 10.08 7.35 -3.73
C ALA A 58 10.21 6.33 -2.60
N LEU A 59 10.50 5.08 -2.97
CA LEU A 59 10.65 3.97 -2.02
C LEU A 59 11.67 4.25 -0.92
N LYS A 60 12.70 5.04 -1.21
CA LYS A 60 13.69 5.46 -0.21
C LYS A 60 13.06 6.14 1.02
N PHE A 61 11.96 6.84 0.87
CA PHE A 61 11.26 7.48 2.00
C PHE A 61 10.58 6.44 2.89
N LEU A 62 10.07 5.36 2.31
CA LEU A 62 9.58 4.23 3.08
C LEU A 62 10.74 3.52 3.81
N GLU A 63 11.85 3.30 3.14
CA GLU A 63 13.05 2.70 3.74
C GLU A 63 13.57 3.53 4.92
N GLU A 64 13.64 4.85 4.77
CA GLU A 64 14.04 5.77 5.83
C GLU A 64 13.07 5.70 7.02
N LYS A 65 11.77 5.63 6.75
CA LYS A 65 10.73 5.56 7.77
C LYS A 65 10.85 4.31 8.64
N ILE A 66 11.28 3.18 8.08
CA ILE A 66 11.41 1.89 8.78
C ILE A 66 12.84 1.57 9.22
N ALA A 67 13.82 2.40 8.88
CA ALA A 67 15.25 2.12 9.11
C ALA A 67 15.60 1.86 10.58
N GLY A 68 14.91 2.49 11.52
CA GLY A 68 15.12 2.30 12.96
C GLY A 68 14.25 1.23 13.60
N GLU A 69 13.42 0.55 12.82
CA GLU A 69 12.45 -0.43 13.31
C GLU A 69 12.87 -1.85 12.95
N THR A 70 12.54 -2.80 13.82
CA THR A 70 12.58 -4.22 13.53
C THR A 70 11.15 -4.72 13.37
N ILE A 71 10.70 -4.87 12.13
CA ILE A 71 9.36 -5.38 11.83
C ILE A 71 9.49 -6.89 11.59
N LYS A 72 9.14 -7.67 12.60
CA LYS A 72 9.18 -9.14 12.55
C LYS A 72 7.99 -9.69 11.80
N GLY A 73 8.15 -10.85 11.20
CA GLY A 73 7.09 -11.59 10.56
C GLY A 73 7.48 -12.15 9.20
N SER A 74 6.85 -13.25 8.83
CA SER A 74 7.14 -14.01 7.60
C SER A 74 5.99 -13.96 6.58
N LEU A 75 5.00 -13.13 6.83
CA LEU A 75 3.84 -12.90 5.97
C LEU A 75 3.65 -11.41 5.77
N GLY A 76 3.55 -10.97 4.52
CA GLY A 76 3.30 -9.57 4.25
C GLY A 76 2.90 -9.29 2.81
N ILE A 77 2.40 -8.07 2.61
CA ILE A 77 2.03 -7.52 1.32
C ILE A 77 2.68 -6.15 1.14
N GLY A 78 2.93 -5.78 -0.10
CA GLY A 78 3.50 -4.48 -0.43
C GLY A 78 2.89 -3.91 -1.70
N HIS A 79 3.01 -2.61 -1.87
CA HIS A 79 2.36 -1.88 -2.95
C HIS A 79 3.15 -0.64 -3.34
N THR A 80 3.20 -0.38 -4.64
CA THR A 80 3.54 0.94 -5.19
C THR A 80 2.30 1.50 -5.86
N ARG A 81 1.89 2.70 -5.46
CA ARG A 81 0.67 3.34 -5.95
C ARG A 81 0.98 4.40 -7.00
N TRP A 82 0.17 4.41 -8.05
CA TRP A 82 -0.04 5.58 -8.90
C TRP A 82 -1.45 6.12 -8.63
N ALA A 83 -1.54 7.36 -8.18
CA ALA A 83 -2.81 7.93 -7.71
C ALA A 83 -3.83 8.06 -8.84
N THR A 84 -5.02 7.51 -8.62
CA THR A 84 -6.20 7.67 -9.47
C THR A 84 -7.31 8.43 -8.76
N HIS A 85 -7.50 8.15 -7.47
CA HIS A 85 -8.44 8.81 -6.57
C HIS A 85 -7.73 9.22 -5.29
N GLY A 86 -7.89 10.47 -4.89
CA GLY A 86 -7.15 11.06 -3.79
C GLY A 86 -5.71 11.41 -4.18
N GLU A 87 -5.19 12.49 -3.63
CA GLU A 87 -3.82 12.94 -3.90
C GLU A 87 -2.77 11.98 -3.33
N PRO A 88 -1.55 11.98 -3.85
CA PRO A 88 -0.45 11.24 -3.24
C PRO A 88 -0.20 11.70 -1.80
N SER A 89 -0.31 10.78 -0.86
CA SER A 89 -0.06 11.02 0.56
C SER A 89 0.21 9.70 1.28
N ASP A 90 0.74 9.77 2.49
CA ASP A 90 0.92 8.58 3.32
C ASP A 90 -0.43 7.90 3.60
N VAL A 91 -1.47 8.67 3.86
CA VAL A 91 -2.81 8.16 4.19
C VAL A 91 -3.46 7.46 3.00
N ASN A 92 -3.29 7.99 1.80
CA ASN A 92 -3.87 7.44 0.58
C ASN A 92 -3.03 6.31 -0.04
N ALA A 93 -1.82 6.08 0.44
CA ALA A 93 -0.99 4.96 0.00
C ALA A 93 -1.58 3.62 0.45
N HIS A 94 -1.28 2.55 -0.28
CA HIS A 94 -1.61 1.19 0.12
C HIS A 94 -0.44 0.54 0.89
N PRO A 95 -0.70 -0.43 1.74
CA PRO A 95 -1.98 -1.08 2.05
C PRO A 95 -2.99 -0.20 2.78
N GLN A 96 -4.27 -0.50 2.59
CA GLN A 96 -5.37 0.08 3.35
C GLN A 96 -5.88 -0.93 4.37
N THR A 97 -6.39 -0.45 5.51
CA THR A 97 -6.87 -1.30 6.59
C THR A 97 -8.32 -1.01 6.95
N ASN A 98 -8.98 -1.98 7.57
CA ASN A 98 -10.23 -1.74 8.27
C ASN A 98 -10.00 -0.90 9.54
N VAL A 99 -11.06 -0.48 10.21
CA VAL A 99 -11.00 0.42 11.37
C VAL A 99 -10.13 -0.15 12.50
N SER A 100 -10.24 -1.45 12.78
CA SER A 100 -9.49 -2.11 13.84
C SER A 100 -8.04 -2.46 13.49
N GLY A 101 -7.66 -2.36 12.20
CA GLY A 101 -6.33 -2.77 11.73
C GLY A 101 -6.12 -4.28 11.68
N SER A 102 -7.18 -5.07 11.72
CA SER A 102 -7.13 -6.53 11.68
C SER A 102 -7.12 -7.12 10.26
N ILE A 103 -7.41 -6.30 9.26
CA ILE A 103 -7.40 -6.65 7.85
C ILE A 103 -6.63 -5.58 7.10
N ALA A 104 -5.71 -6.01 6.24
CA ALA A 104 -5.00 -5.11 5.32
C ALA A 104 -5.11 -5.63 3.90
N ILE A 105 -5.35 -4.72 2.96
CA ILE A 105 -5.47 -5.03 1.53
C ILE A 105 -4.61 -4.10 0.68
N VAL A 106 -4.21 -4.61 -0.48
CA VAL A 106 -3.67 -3.81 -1.58
C VAL A 106 -4.56 -4.03 -2.81
N HIS A 107 -4.76 -2.99 -3.58
CA HIS A 107 -5.66 -3.06 -4.74
C HIS A 107 -5.11 -2.21 -5.88
N ASN A 108 -5.07 -2.79 -7.06
CA ASN A 108 -4.76 -2.09 -8.31
C ASN A 108 -6.05 -2.02 -9.13
N GLY A 109 -6.63 -0.84 -9.21
CA GLY A 109 -7.85 -0.62 -9.95
C GLY A 109 -8.74 0.42 -9.29
N ILE A 110 -9.96 0.49 -9.76
CA ILE A 110 -10.99 1.42 -9.31
C ILE A 110 -12.22 0.62 -8.90
N ILE A 111 -12.77 0.91 -7.72
CA ILE A 111 -14.06 0.40 -7.30
C ILE A 111 -15.12 1.34 -7.88
N GLU A 112 -15.81 0.90 -8.91
CA GLU A 112 -16.71 1.77 -9.70
C GLU A 112 -17.80 2.44 -8.87
N ASN A 113 -18.38 1.72 -7.92
CA ASN A 113 -19.45 2.22 -7.04
C ASN A 113 -18.91 2.63 -5.64
N TYR A 114 -17.66 3.05 -5.54
CA TYR A 114 -17.04 3.35 -4.24
C TYR A 114 -17.76 4.48 -3.47
N MET A 115 -18.29 5.46 -4.17
CA MET A 115 -19.01 6.58 -3.52
C MET A 115 -20.28 6.12 -2.84
N GLU A 116 -21.03 5.23 -3.50
CA GLU A 116 -22.26 4.64 -2.96
C GLU A 116 -21.95 3.77 -1.73
N LEU A 117 -20.95 2.89 -1.84
CA LEU A 117 -20.51 2.04 -0.74
C LEU A 117 -19.99 2.86 0.44
N LYS A 118 -19.20 3.89 0.17
CA LYS A 118 -18.67 4.79 1.20
C LYS A 118 -19.80 5.49 1.94
N SER A 119 -20.77 6.05 1.22
CA SER A 119 -21.92 6.72 1.82
C SER A 119 -22.76 5.76 2.69
N TRP A 120 -22.97 4.55 2.22
CA TRP A 120 -23.67 3.52 2.97
C TRP A 120 -22.95 3.14 4.27
N LEU A 121 -21.62 2.97 4.22
CA LEU A 121 -20.80 2.66 5.40
C LEU A 121 -20.74 3.84 6.38
N GLN A 122 -20.63 5.06 5.87
CA GLN A 122 -20.65 6.27 6.71
C GLN A 122 -21.97 6.43 7.46
N ALA A 123 -23.09 6.08 6.82
CA ALA A 123 -24.41 6.08 7.47
C ALA A 123 -24.49 5.06 8.63
N GLN A 124 -23.64 4.05 8.65
CA GLN A 124 -23.52 3.08 9.74
C GLN A 124 -22.46 3.45 10.78
N GLY A 125 -21.89 4.64 10.71
CA GLY A 125 -20.92 5.16 11.68
C GLY A 125 -19.45 4.82 11.36
N ILE A 126 -19.15 4.29 10.18
CA ILE A 126 -17.78 4.02 9.76
C ILE A 126 -17.09 5.33 9.37
N VAL A 127 -15.94 5.60 9.95
CA VAL A 127 -15.09 6.76 9.63
C VAL A 127 -13.97 6.35 8.69
N PHE A 128 -13.91 6.98 7.52
CA PHE A 128 -12.87 6.75 6.53
C PHE A 128 -11.67 7.66 6.80
N ARG A 129 -10.47 7.11 6.71
CA ARG A 129 -9.21 7.84 6.93
C ARG A 129 -8.57 8.32 5.63
N SER A 130 -8.83 7.62 4.52
CA SER A 130 -8.25 7.93 3.22
C SER A 130 -9.30 8.51 2.26
N GLN A 131 -8.80 9.11 1.17
CA GLN A 131 -9.62 9.65 0.08
C GLN A 131 -9.67 8.69 -1.12
N THR A 132 -8.92 7.60 -1.07
CA THR A 132 -8.89 6.59 -2.15
C THR A 132 -10.17 5.74 -2.15
N ASP A 133 -10.47 5.18 -3.31
CA ASP A 133 -11.56 4.22 -3.45
C ASP A 133 -11.28 2.89 -2.74
#